data_92bedcf474fb333d11d25ed108af55c8
#
_entry.id   92bedcf474fb333d11d25ed108af55c8
#
_cell.length_a   1.000
_cell.length_b   1.000
_cell.length_c   1.000
_cell.angle_alpha   90.00
_cell.angle_beta   90.00
_cell.angle_gamma   90.00
#
_symmetry.space_group_name_H-M   'P 1'
#
loop_
_entity.id
_entity.type
_entity.pdbx_description
1 polymer ?
#
loop_
_entity_poly.entity_id
_entity_poly.type
_entity_poly.pdbx_seq_one_letter_code
_entity_poly.pdbx_strand_id
1 'polypeptide(L)'
;QWQHDVHPSPTFLRESLEAAQVIVGLLPAEGVEVVSEGSESEPIIASAMVVNHEGAPGYDAVPWAVDAAPEQVGVLHVVATLPAFHGRGFGRQLVKGAADIARAQGLVVLRLDTFPHNVRGRGLYESCGFSDRGEWPVHYPALGDIQVAMYELAL
;
A
#
# COMPACT_ATOMS: atom_id res chain seq x y z
N GLN A 1 2.01 8.62 -11.98
CA GLN A 1 1.30 7.59 -12.76
C GLN A 1 2.26 6.41 -12.93
N TRP A 2 1.78 5.19 -12.64
CA TRP A 2 2.59 3.99 -12.73
C TRP A 2 2.97 3.74 -14.19
N GLN A 3 4.24 3.41 -14.41
CA GLN A 3 4.73 3.01 -15.73
C GLN A 3 5.00 1.51 -15.69
N HIS A 4 4.45 0.78 -16.64
CA HIS A 4 4.64 -0.66 -16.77
C HIS A 4 6.14 -1.00 -16.80
N ASP A 5 6.56 -1.99 -15.99
CA ASP A 5 7.93 -2.47 -15.82
C ASP A 5 8.97 -1.45 -15.29
N VAL A 6 8.56 -0.24 -14.94
CA VAL A 6 9.43 0.80 -14.37
C VAL A 6 9.14 1.02 -12.90
N HIS A 7 7.88 1.22 -12.55
CA HIS A 7 7.51 1.41 -11.14
C HIS A 7 6.06 0.93 -10.89
N PRO A 8 5.84 -0.06 -9.99
CA PRO A 8 6.88 -0.84 -9.30
C PRO A 8 7.68 -1.72 -10.27
N SER A 9 8.99 -1.89 -10.00
CA SER A 9 9.80 -2.79 -10.81
C SER A 9 9.45 -4.27 -10.54
N PRO A 10 9.58 -5.17 -11.52
CA PRO A 10 9.39 -6.60 -11.30
C PRO A 10 10.32 -7.17 -10.22
N THR A 11 11.52 -6.61 -10.09
CA THR A 11 12.48 -7.00 -9.04
C THR A 11 11.96 -6.66 -7.66
N PHE A 12 11.50 -5.41 -7.45
CA PHE A 12 10.91 -4.99 -6.18
C PHE A 12 9.74 -5.90 -5.76
N LEU A 13 8.83 -6.22 -6.70
CA LEU A 13 7.69 -7.07 -6.40
C LEU A 13 8.10 -8.50 -6.03
N ARG A 14 9.10 -9.07 -6.72
CA ARG A 14 9.62 -10.40 -6.41
C ARG A 14 10.27 -10.45 -5.04
N GLU A 15 11.17 -9.50 -4.74
CA GLU A 15 11.82 -9.40 -3.44
C GLU A 15 10.81 -9.20 -2.31
N SER A 16 9.77 -8.38 -2.52
CA SER A 16 8.69 -8.20 -1.55
C SER A 16 7.88 -9.48 -1.31
N LEU A 17 7.66 -10.30 -2.36
CA LEU A 17 7.00 -11.60 -2.21
C LEU A 17 7.89 -12.59 -1.43
N GLU A 18 9.16 -12.67 -1.77
CA GLU A 18 10.14 -13.54 -1.08
C GLU A 18 10.30 -13.17 0.40
N ALA A 19 10.22 -11.87 0.71
CA ALA A 19 10.26 -11.33 2.08
C ALA A 19 8.92 -11.41 2.83
N ALA A 20 7.85 -11.98 2.24
CA ALA A 20 6.50 -12.05 2.80
C ALA A 20 5.91 -10.66 3.19
N GLN A 21 6.22 -9.64 2.42
CA GLN A 21 5.78 -8.24 2.62
C GLN A 21 4.52 -7.89 1.82
N VAL A 22 3.99 -8.81 1.01
CA VAL A 22 2.83 -8.57 0.16
C VAL A 22 1.55 -8.97 0.90
N ILE A 23 0.61 -8.04 0.99
CA ILE A 23 -0.74 -8.28 1.51
C ILE A 23 -1.71 -8.26 0.33
N VAL A 24 -2.59 -9.25 0.25
CA VAL A 24 -3.59 -9.36 -0.82
C VAL A 24 -5.00 -9.41 -0.26
N GLY A 25 -5.93 -8.78 -0.98
CA GLY A 25 -7.37 -8.92 -0.76
C GLY A 25 -7.92 -9.94 -1.75
N LEU A 26 -8.41 -11.06 -1.22
CA LEU A 26 -8.96 -12.16 -2.00
C LEU A 26 -10.49 -12.08 -2.08
N LEU A 27 -11.04 -12.42 -3.24
CA LEU A 27 -12.45 -12.77 -3.37
C LEU A 27 -12.57 -14.28 -3.22
N PRO A 28 -13.51 -14.79 -2.37
CA PRO A 28 -13.82 -16.20 -2.35
C PRO A 28 -14.35 -16.61 -3.75
N ALA A 29 -13.99 -17.80 -4.14
CA ALA A 29 -14.40 -18.36 -5.44
C ALA A 29 -15.92 -18.60 -5.56
N GLU A 30 -16.65 -18.50 -4.47
CA GLU A 30 -18.11 -18.62 -4.41
C GLU A 30 -18.79 -17.39 -5.02
N GLY A 31 -19.29 -17.52 -6.24
CA GLY A 31 -20.06 -16.47 -6.93
C GLY A 31 -19.65 -16.16 -8.37
N VAL A 32 -18.64 -16.80 -8.89
CA VAL A 32 -18.36 -16.82 -10.33
C VAL A 32 -18.77 -18.19 -10.84
N GLU A 33 -19.86 -18.26 -11.64
CA GLU A 33 -20.18 -19.46 -12.40
C GLU A 33 -19.03 -19.73 -13.38
N VAL A 34 -18.04 -20.48 -12.95
CA VAL A 34 -17.06 -21.10 -13.84
C VAL A 34 -17.58 -22.50 -14.15
N VAL A 35 -18.26 -22.62 -15.27
CA VAL A 35 -18.69 -23.90 -15.83
C VAL A 35 -17.47 -24.60 -16.42
N SER A 36 -16.75 -25.34 -15.59
CA SER A 36 -15.90 -26.45 -16.05
C SER A 36 -15.75 -27.47 -14.94
N GLU A 37 -16.13 -28.70 -15.25
CA GLU A 37 -15.99 -29.86 -14.38
C GLU A 37 -14.51 -30.02 -13.98
N GLY A 38 -14.21 -29.96 -12.67
CA GLY A 38 -12.96 -30.45 -12.11
C GLY A 38 -11.93 -29.41 -11.68
N SER A 39 -12.21 -28.10 -11.61
CA SER A 39 -11.27 -27.13 -11.07
C SER A 39 -11.78 -26.59 -9.73
N GLU A 40 -11.02 -26.81 -8.67
CA GLU A 40 -11.07 -25.93 -7.49
C GLU A 40 -10.80 -24.52 -8.00
N SER A 41 -11.80 -23.64 -7.97
CA SER A 41 -11.66 -22.27 -8.48
C SER A 41 -10.65 -21.52 -7.60
N GLU A 42 -9.54 -21.12 -8.19
CA GLU A 42 -8.53 -20.32 -7.50
C GLU A 42 -9.13 -18.97 -7.06
N PRO A 43 -8.80 -18.50 -5.85
CA PRO A 43 -9.30 -17.21 -5.39
C PRO A 43 -8.78 -16.07 -6.29
N ILE A 44 -9.63 -15.09 -6.57
CA ILE A 44 -9.26 -13.91 -7.36
C ILE A 44 -8.59 -12.89 -6.43
N ILE A 45 -7.38 -12.45 -6.77
CA ILE A 45 -6.74 -11.32 -6.10
C ILE A 45 -7.41 -10.04 -6.60
N ALA A 46 -8.23 -9.41 -5.76
CA ALA A 46 -8.95 -8.18 -6.09
C ALA A 46 -8.10 -6.92 -5.82
N SER A 47 -7.23 -6.98 -4.82
CA SER A 47 -6.37 -5.88 -4.42
C SER A 47 -5.07 -6.40 -3.82
N ALA A 48 -4.01 -5.60 -3.87
CA ALA A 48 -2.71 -5.93 -3.29
C ALA A 48 -1.98 -4.67 -2.81
N MET A 49 -1.06 -4.84 -1.86
CA MET A 49 -0.09 -3.83 -1.43
C MET A 49 1.18 -4.49 -0.93
N VAL A 50 2.23 -3.70 -0.79
CA VAL A 50 3.46 -4.07 -0.08
C VAL A 50 3.52 -3.29 1.22
N VAL A 51 3.94 -3.94 2.32
CA VAL A 51 4.26 -3.29 3.60
C VAL A 51 5.65 -3.74 4.01
N ASN A 52 6.55 -2.77 4.17
CA ASN A 52 7.92 -3.02 4.64
C ASN A 52 8.35 -1.91 5.63
N HIS A 53 9.65 -1.76 5.89
CA HIS A 53 10.20 -0.72 6.78
C HIS A 53 10.94 0.40 6.04
N GLU A 54 10.91 0.42 4.71
CA GLU A 54 11.69 1.33 3.88
C GLU A 54 10.83 2.54 3.47
N GLY A 55 11.15 3.72 3.99
CA GLY A 55 10.54 4.98 3.56
C GLY A 55 11.17 5.56 2.30
N ALA A 56 10.50 6.52 1.67
CA ALA A 56 11.08 7.33 0.60
C ALA A 56 12.31 8.11 1.12
N PRO A 57 13.26 8.48 0.24
CA PRO A 57 14.36 9.36 0.63
C PRO A 57 13.83 10.64 1.29
N GLY A 58 14.38 11.01 2.46
CA GLY A 58 13.94 12.18 3.21
C GLY A 58 12.81 11.95 4.21
N TYR A 59 12.35 10.72 4.41
CA TYR A 59 11.36 10.40 5.45
C TYR A 59 11.76 10.89 6.84
N ASP A 60 13.06 10.88 7.16
CA ASP A 60 13.59 11.33 8.47
C ASP A 60 13.40 12.83 8.72
N ALA A 61 13.24 13.63 7.65
CA ALA A 61 13.00 15.07 7.76
C ALA A 61 11.53 15.43 7.97
N VAL A 62 10.61 14.49 7.78
CA VAL A 62 9.17 14.72 7.93
C VAL A 62 8.83 14.81 9.42
N PRO A 63 8.06 15.83 9.89
CA PRO A 63 7.66 15.96 11.29
C PRO A 63 6.52 14.95 11.62
N TRP A 64 6.89 13.70 11.70
CA TRP A 64 5.98 12.63 12.09
C TRP A 64 5.43 12.88 13.50
N ALA A 65 4.14 12.57 13.73
CA ALA A 65 3.55 12.74 15.06
C ALA A 65 3.86 11.57 16.00
N VAL A 66 4.07 10.38 15.41
CA VAL A 66 4.43 9.18 16.20
C VAL A 66 5.94 9.02 16.17
N ASP A 67 6.58 9.15 17.33
CA ASP A 67 7.98 8.78 17.52
C ASP A 67 8.06 7.25 17.67
N ALA A 68 8.75 6.61 16.75
CA ALA A 68 8.82 5.15 16.68
C ALA A 68 10.19 4.70 16.16
N ALA A 69 10.71 3.61 16.71
CA ALA A 69 11.90 2.98 16.19
C ALA A 69 11.64 2.43 14.76
N PRO A 70 12.65 2.39 13.87
CA PRO A 70 12.47 1.96 12.48
C PRO A 70 11.73 0.64 12.32
N GLU A 71 12.02 -0.34 13.19
CA GLU A 71 11.38 -1.67 13.21
C GLU A 71 9.90 -1.64 13.64
N GLN A 72 9.43 -0.54 14.22
CA GLN A 72 8.04 -0.33 14.64
C GLN A 72 7.22 0.45 13.60
N VAL A 73 7.86 0.89 12.52
CA VAL A 73 7.22 1.64 11.43
C VAL A 73 6.95 0.72 10.25
N GLY A 74 5.70 0.61 9.83
CA GLY A 74 5.35 -0.01 8.54
C GLY A 74 5.15 1.05 7.47
N VAL A 75 5.71 0.84 6.29
CA VAL A 75 5.53 1.73 5.15
C VAL A 75 4.75 1.00 4.06
N LEU A 76 3.62 1.61 3.63
CA LEU A 76 2.75 1.08 2.59
C LEU A 76 3.26 1.51 1.22
N HIS A 77 3.41 0.54 0.32
CA HIS A 77 3.77 0.76 -1.08
C HIS A 77 2.78 0.07 -2.01
N VAL A 78 2.66 0.60 -3.22
CA VAL A 78 2.01 -0.10 -4.34
C VAL A 78 0.58 -0.53 -4.04
N VAL A 79 -0.19 0.32 -3.32
CA VAL A 79 -1.60 0.03 -3.04
C VAL A 79 -2.41 0.00 -4.33
N ALA A 80 -2.90 -1.15 -4.72
CA ALA A 80 -3.61 -1.37 -5.97
C ALA A 80 -4.91 -2.15 -5.78
N THR A 81 -5.88 -1.85 -6.63
CA THR A 81 -7.12 -2.62 -6.77
C THR A 81 -7.35 -2.84 -8.26
N LEU A 82 -7.71 -4.05 -8.65
CA LEU A 82 -8.05 -4.34 -10.04
C LEU A 82 -9.20 -3.45 -10.52
N PRO A 83 -9.15 -2.92 -11.76
CA PRO A 83 -10.15 -2.00 -12.28
C PRO A 83 -11.60 -2.52 -12.16
N ALA A 84 -11.82 -3.81 -12.37
CA ALA A 84 -13.13 -4.45 -12.24
C ALA A 84 -13.74 -4.36 -10.82
N PHE A 85 -12.92 -4.04 -9.81
CA PHE A 85 -13.32 -3.96 -8.41
C PHE A 85 -13.25 -2.53 -7.84
N HIS A 86 -12.97 -1.52 -8.68
CA HIS A 86 -12.99 -0.13 -8.26
C HIS A 86 -14.36 0.29 -7.74
N GLY A 87 -14.40 1.19 -6.76
CA GLY A 87 -15.64 1.71 -6.16
C GLY A 87 -16.38 0.73 -5.24
N ARG A 88 -15.90 -0.50 -5.08
CA ARG A 88 -16.52 -1.56 -4.27
C ARG A 88 -15.94 -1.70 -2.86
N GLY A 89 -15.06 -0.81 -2.45
CA GLY A 89 -14.50 -0.77 -1.09
C GLY A 89 -13.28 -1.68 -0.85
N PHE A 90 -12.80 -2.41 -1.87
CA PHE A 90 -11.67 -3.33 -1.70
C PHE A 90 -10.38 -2.65 -1.23
N GLY A 91 -10.04 -1.49 -1.79
CA GLY A 91 -8.86 -0.73 -1.33
C GLY A 91 -8.96 -0.33 0.15
N ARG A 92 -10.14 0.06 0.63
CA ARG A 92 -10.36 0.38 2.04
C ARG A 92 -10.24 -0.85 2.94
N GLN A 93 -10.80 -1.98 2.53
CA GLN A 93 -10.68 -3.24 3.26
C GLN A 93 -9.23 -3.70 3.33
N LEU A 94 -8.48 -3.58 2.22
CA LEU A 94 -7.06 -3.92 2.16
C LEU A 94 -6.25 -3.07 3.15
N VAL A 95 -6.41 -1.74 3.14
CA VAL A 95 -5.67 -0.83 4.04
C VAL A 95 -6.03 -1.09 5.51
N LYS A 96 -7.30 -1.33 5.84
CA LYS A 96 -7.71 -1.68 7.20
C LYS A 96 -7.16 -3.03 7.64
N GLY A 97 -7.21 -4.04 6.78
CA GLY A 97 -6.62 -5.35 7.06
C GLY A 97 -5.11 -5.28 7.26
N ALA A 98 -4.41 -4.45 6.47
CA ALA A 98 -2.98 -4.20 6.67
C ALA A 98 -2.69 -3.56 8.04
N ALA A 99 -3.52 -2.62 8.50
CA ALA A 99 -3.38 -2.03 9.83
C ALA A 99 -3.59 -3.07 10.95
N ASP A 100 -4.54 -3.99 10.80
CA ASP A 100 -4.76 -5.07 11.77
C ASP A 100 -3.59 -6.06 11.81
N ILE A 101 -3.05 -6.43 10.65
CA ILE A 101 -1.85 -7.27 10.55
C ILE A 101 -0.65 -6.56 11.19
N ALA A 102 -0.44 -5.29 10.89
CA ALA A 102 0.65 -4.48 11.44
C ALA A 102 0.60 -4.42 12.97
N ARG A 103 -0.59 -4.19 13.55
CA ARG A 103 -0.79 -4.24 15.02
C ARG A 103 -0.42 -5.61 15.60
N ALA A 104 -0.86 -6.68 14.95
CA ALA A 104 -0.57 -8.04 15.39
C ALA A 104 0.94 -8.37 15.32
N GLN A 105 1.68 -7.70 14.42
CA GLN A 105 3.14 -7.81 14.28
C GLN A 105 3.92 -6.89 15.23
N GLY A 106 3.23 -6.06 16.03
CA GLY A 106 3.85 -5.13 17.00
C GLY A 106 4.30 -3.80 16.39
N LEU A 107 3.86 -3.47 15.18
CA LEU A 107 4.06 -2.13 14.63
C LEU A 107 3.19 -1.13 15.38
N VAL A 108 3.67 0.10 15.53
CA VAL A 108 2.95 1.17 16.24
C VAL A 108 2.45 2.27 15.31
N VAL A 109 2.94 2.29 14.08
CA VAL A 109 2.59 3.30 13.08
C VAL A 109 2.71 2.76 11.67
N LEU A 110 1.78 3.17 10.81
CA LEU A 110 1.89 3.02 9.36
C LEU A 110 2.13 4.37 8.71
N ARG A 111 3.01 4.41 7.72
CA ARG A 111 3.33 5.59 6.92
C ARG A 111 3.20 5.28 5.43
N LEU A 112 3.00 6.28 4.63
CA LEU A 112 3.03 6.19 3.18
C LEU A 112 3.31 7.54 2.55
N ASP A 113 3.74 7.51 1.30
CA ASP A 113 3.77 8.67 0.43
C ASP A 113 2.94 8.42 -0.83
N THR A 114 2.46 9.50 -1.41
CA THR A 114 1.72 9.45 -2.67
C THR A 114 1.87 10.76 -3.42
N PHE A 115 1.59 10.75 -4.72
CA PHE A 115 1.62 12.00 -5.48
C PHE A 115 0.52 12.97 -4.99
N PRO A 116 0.80 14.29 -4.88
CA PRO A 116 -0.18 15.29 -4.44
C PRO A 116 -1.46 15.31 -5.27
N HIS A 117 -1.37 15.03 -6.56
CA HIS A 117 -2.50 14.96 -7.49
C HIS A 117 -3.28 13.63 -7.46
N ASN A 118 -2.84 12.64 -6.66
CA ASN A 118 -3.57 11.38 -6.49
C ASN A 118 -4.76 11.53 -5.53
N VAL A 119 -5.76 12.30 -5.96
CA VAL A 119 -6.95 12.62 -5.14
C VAL A 119 -7.66 11.36 -4.63
N ARG A 120 -7.73 10.30 -5.45
CA ARG A 120 -8.38 9.04 -5.05
C ARG A 120 -7.60 8.32 -3.94
N GLY A 121 -6.27 8.25 -4.07
CA GLY A 121 -5.41 7.64 -3.05
C GLY A 121 -5.49 8.42 -1.75
N ARG A 122 -5.34 9.74 -1.80
CA ARG A 122 -5.44 10.62 -0.62
C ARG A 122 -6.78 10.41 0.10
N GLY A 123 -7.90 10.49 -0.61
CA GLY A 123 -9.22 10.25 -0.02
C GLY A 123 -9.39 8.84 0.55
N LEU A 124 -8.78 7.82 -0.05
CA LEU A 124 -8.74 6.47 0.50
C LEU A 124 -8.03 6.46 1.85
N TYR A 125 -6.81 6.98 1.94
CA TYR A 125 -5.99 6.98 3.16
C TYR A 125 -6.64 7.79 4.27
N GLU A 126 -7.12 9.00 3.99
CA GLU A 126 -7.86 9.83 4.94
C GLU A 126 -9.11 9.11 5.46
N SER A 127 -9.86 8.41 4.60
CA SER A 127 -11.03 7.62 5.00
C SER A 127 -10.70 6.40 5.86
N CYS A 128 -9.43 5.98 5.87
CA CYS A 128 -8.90 4.92 6.72
C CYS A 128 -8.25 5.45 8.01
N GLY A 129 -8.27 6.77 8.23
CA GLY A 129 -7.75 7.41 9.45
C GLY A 129 -6.32 7.91 9.35
N PHE A 130 -5.70 7.86 8.17
CA PHE A 130 -4.39 8.47 7.98
C PHE A 130 -4.48 10.00 8.06
N SER A 131 -3.52 10.61 8.73
CA SER A 131 -3.34 12.06 8.84
C SER A 131 -2.33 12.55 7.82
N ASP A 132 -2.68 13.62 7.10
CA ASP A 132 -1.78 14.32 6.19
C ASP A 132 -0.63 14.98 6.97
N ARG A 133 0.61 14.77 6.54
CA ARG A 133 1.85 15.35 7.11
C ARG A 133 2.48 16.40 6.18
N GLY A 134 1.74 16.85 5.19
CA GLY A 134 2.17 17.84 4.22
C GLY A 134 2.85 17.26 3.00
N GLU A 135 3.27 18.17 2.13
CA GLU A 135 3.94 17.85 0.87
C GLU A 135 5.44 18.13 1.01
N TRP A 136 6.26 17.14 0.60
CA TRP A 136 7.70 17.16 0.80
C TRP A 136 8.44 16.86 -0.50
N PRO A 137 9.56 17.53 -0.78
CA PRO A 137 10.41 17.21 -1.90
C PRO A 137 11.15 15.89 -1.62
N VAL A 138 11.14 15.00 -2.61
CA VAL A 138 11.84 13.71 -2.57
C VAL A 138 12.64 13.54 -3.86
N HIS A 139 13.88 13.09 -3.73
CA HIS A 139 14.72 12.77 -4.89
C HIS A 139 14.73 11.27 -5.16
N TYR A 140 14.12 10.88 -6.27
CA TYR A 140 14.23 9.51 -6.77
C TYR A 140 15.21 9.45 -7.94
N PRO A 141 16.22 8.54 -7.94
CA PRO A 141 17.21 8.46 -9.03
C PRO A 141 16.59 8.34 -10.43
N ALA A 142 15.45 7.67 -10.55
CA ALA A 142 14.75 7.45 -11.82
C ALA A 142 13.79 8.59 -12.22
N LEU A 143 13.35 9.42 -11.27
CA LEU A 143 12.30 10.44 -11.49
C LEU A 143 12.81 11.87 -11.25
N GLY A 144 14.00 12.04 -10.65
CA GLY A 144 14.52 13.33 -10.18
C GLY A 144 13.79 13.84 -8.94
N ASP A 145 13.73 15.16 -8.81
CA ASP A 145 13.06 15.83 -7.69
C ASP A 145 11.56 15.89 -7.95
N ILE A 146 10.79 15.29 -7.05
CA ILE A 146 9.32 15.30 -7.10
C ILE A 146 8.74 15.71 -5.76
N GLN A 147 7.50 16.21 -5.77
CA GLN A 147 6.72 16.45 -4.54
C GLN A 147 5.87 15.22 -4.24
N VAL A 148 5.85 14.82 -2.98
CA VAL A 148 4.97 13.75 -2.48
C VAL A 148 4.21 14.23 -1.25
N ALA A 149 2.96 13.81 -1.12
CA ALA A 149 2.15 14.00 0.08
C ALA A 149 2.41 12.82 1.02
N MET A 150 2.80 13.13 2.26
CA MET A 150 3.11 12.17 3.31
C MET A 150 1.93 11.94 4.23
N TYR A 151 1.71 10.70 4.62
CA TYR A 151 0.60 10.28 5.46
C TYR A 151 1.06 9.37 6.59
N GLU A 152 0.40 9.45 7.74
CA GLU A 152 0.69 8.67 8.94
C GLU A 152 -0.60 8.18 9.62
N LEU A 153 -0.59 6.93 10.07
CA LEU A 153 -1.65 6.32 10.89
C LEU A 153 -1.03 5.71 12.16
N ALA A 154 -1.35 6.25 13.33
CA ALA A 154 -1.05 5.58 14.60
C ALA A 154 -1.91 4.30 14.73
N LEU A 155 -1.28 3.20 15.16
CA LEU A 155 -1.90 1.88 15.28
C LEU A 155 -2.42 1.59 16.68
#